data_e7b5274ac07456f8b9322ad889980251
#
_entry.id   e7b5274ac07456f8b9322ad889980251
#
_cell.length_a   1.000
_cell.length_b   1.000
_cell.length_c   1.000
_cell.angle_alpha   90.00
_cell.angle_beta   90.00
_cell.angle_gamma   90.00
#
_symmetry.space_group_name_H-M   'P 1'
#
loop_
_entity.id
_entity.type
_entity.pdbx_description
1 polymer ?
#
loop_
_entity_poly.entity_id
_entity_poly.type
_entity_poly.pdbx_seq_one_letter_code
_entity_poly.pdbx_strand_id
1 'polypeptide(L)'
;MGESDKNLIFLGEIVNTQGCKGEVRLISYLPLSSIVTKGTGGLLESMKDAYLVGPDGEKKQALILDMREQRGYIILKFAGYDTIGEAGRLKKYKVACNRPPLPKGAYYVRDLMGMEVFTKDKTGLRRLGKIVDIFGTGANDIYVIKEKTKEILFPALKRLVKEVDINKKRMIIDLPEGI
;
A
#
# COMPACT_ATOMS: atom_id res chain seq x y z
N MET A 1 -14.06 -10.66 7.00
CA MET A 1 -13.30 -9.45 6.63
C MET A 1 -14.30 -8.47 6.05
N GLY A 2 -14.63 -7.43 6.83
CA GLY A 2 -15.65 -6.44 6.45
C GLY A 2 -15.16 -5.53 5.32
N GLU A 3 -16.08 -4.86 4.61
CA GLU A 3 -15.76 -3.89 3.56
C GLU A 3 -14.83 -2.76 4.04
N SER A 4 -14.83 -2.44 5.34
CA SER A 4 -13.93 -1.47 5.98
C SER A 4 -12.44 -1.84 5.90
N ASP A 5 -12.09 -3.12 5.75
CA ASP A 5 -10.69 -3.55 5.74
C ASP A 5 -10.01 -3.42 4.37
N LYS A 6 -10.80 -3.28 3.30
CA LYS A 6 -10.28 -3.14 1.94
C LYS A 6 -9.48 -1.85 1.72
N ASN A 7 -9.75 -0.83 2.54
CA ASN A 7 -9.11 0.49 2.43
C ASN A 7 -7.98 0.72 3.43
N LEU A 8 -7.54 -0.31 4.16
CA LEU A 8 -6.46 -0.21 5.13
C LEU A 8 -5.13 -0.69 4.55
N ILE A 9 -4.07 0.01 4.95
CA ILE A 9 -2.67 -0.41 4.79
C ILE A 9 -2.12 -0.73 6.17
N PHE A 10 -1.59 -1.95 6.34
CA PHE A 10 -0.87 -2.32 7.56
C PHE A 10 0.57 -1.81 7.47
N LEU A 11 0.92 -0.94 8.41
CA LEU A 11 2.27 -0.35 8.50
C LEU A 11 3.28 -1.33 9.11
N GLY A 12 2.84 -2.12 10.08
CA GLY A 12 3.72 -3.04 10.79
C GLY A 12 3.10 -3.57 12.09
N GLU A 13 3.94 -4.20 12.90
CA GLU A 13 3.58 -4.78 14.21
C GLU A 13 4.39 -4.14 15.34
N ILE A 14 3.74 -3.82 16.44
CA ILE A 14 4.35 -3.29 17.66
C ILE A 14 5.04 -4.44 18.39
N VAL A 15 6.36 -4.37 18.49
CA VAL A 15 7.17 -5.43 19.12
C VAL A 15 7.59 -5.11 20.54
N ASN A 16 7.74 -3.82 20.88
CA ASN A 16 8.14 -3.41 22.21
C ASN A 16 7.81 -1.94 22.49
N THR A 17 7.98 -1.51 23.73
CA THR A 17 7.97 -0.09 24.12
C THR A 17 9.33 0.57 23.82
N GLN A 18 9.32 1.91 23.75
CA GLN A 18 10.51 2.73 23.60
C GLN A 18 10.54 3.81 24.69
N GLY A 19 11.59 3.84 25.51
CA GLY A 19 11.73 4.83 26.58
C GLY A 19 10.59 4.76 27.62
N CYS A 20 10.38 5.84 28.36
CA CYS A 20 9.39 5.92 29.44
C CYS A 20 8.15 6.78 29.10
N LYS A 21 8.14 7.44 27.94
CA LYS A 21 7.08 8.39 27.54
C LYS A 21 5.95 7.77 26.72
N GLY A 22 5.74 6.44 26.81
CA GLY A 22 4.65 5.75 26.13
C GLY A 22 4.86 5.59 24.62
N GLU A 23 6.11 5.65 24.15
CA GLU A 23 6.44 5.33 22.76
C GLU A 23 6.54 3.83 22.54
N VAL A 24 6.29 3.39 21.31
CA VAL A 24 6.38 1.98 20.90
C VAL A 24 7.32 1.80 19.71
N ARG A 25 7.91 0.61 19.62
CA ARG A 25 8.71 0.17 18.46
C ARG A 25 7.85 -0.66 17.54
N LEU A 26 7.81 -0.28 16.29
CA LEU A 26 7.12 -1.00 15.22
C LEU A 26 8.14 -1.63 14.26
N ILE A 27 7.98 -2.92 13.95
CA ILE A 27 8.62 -3.55 12.80
C ILE A 27 7.73 -3.28 11.59
N SER A 28 8.28 -2.60 10.59
CA SER A 28 7.53 -2.23 9.39
C SER A 28 7.35 -3.42 8.45
N TYR A 29 6.16 -3.52 7.83
CA TYR A 29 5.86 -4.40 6.70
C TYR A 29 6.15 -3.74 5.36
N LEU A 30 6.44 -2.43 5.35
CA LEU A 30 6.72 -1.64 4.16
C LEU A 30 8.17 -1.14 4.21
N PRO A 31 8.80 -0.86 3.07
CA PRO A 31 10.10 -0.20 3.06
C PRO A 31 10.05 1.12 3.84
N LEU A 32 11.00 1.35 4.73
CA LEU A 32 11.05 2.56 5.58
C LEU A 32 11.05 3.84 4.76
N SER A 33 11.72 3.83 3.60
CA SER A 33 11.71 4.93 2.63
C SER A 33 10.32 5.29 2.10
N SER A 34 9.38 4.35 2.13
CA SER A 34 7.99 4.59 1.72
C SER A 34 7.15 5.24 2.80
N ILE A 35 7.59 5.16 4.07
CA ILE A 35 6.83 5.64 5.23
C ILE A 35 7.40 6.95 5.75
N VAL A 36 8.73 7.08 5.80
CA VAL A 36 9.43 8.23 6.36
C VAL A 36 10.13 9.00 5.26
N THR A 37 9.43 9.91 4.58
CA THR A 37 10.06 10.89 3.68
C THR A 37 10.30 12.20 4.43
N LYS A 38 11.57 12.61 4.56
CA LYS A 38 11.91 13.93 5.07
C LYS A 38 11.49 15.01 4.08
N GLY A 39 10.55 15.85 4.46
CA GLY A 39 10.50 17.21 3.95
C GLY A 39 9.41 17.64 2.98
N THR A 40 8.50 16.78 2.53
CA THR A 40 7.35 17.24 1.72
C THR A 40 6.20 16.24 1.86
N GLY A 41 5.18 16.57 2.68
CA GLY A 41 3.87 15.91 2.64
C GLY A 41 3.91 14.39 2.53
N GLY A 42 4.82 13.74 3.25
CA GLY A 42 5.00 12.30 3.20
C GLY A 42 3.75 11.59 3.71
N LEU A 43 3.66 10.31 3.45
CA LEU A 43 2.62 9.38 3.94
C LEU A 43 2.22 9.66 5.41
N LEU A 44 3.15 10.19 6.20
CA LEU A 44 3.04 10.54 7.62
C LEU A 44 2.00 11.62 7.95
N GLU A 45 1.92 12.70 7.18
CA GLU A 45 0.95 13.77 7.46
C GLU A 45 -0.48 13.34 7.17
N SER A 46 -0.65 12.42 6.22
CA SER A 46 -1.95 11.83 5.89
C SER A 46 -2.34 10.64 6.77
N MET A 47 -1.42 10.15 7.62
CA MET A 47 -1.61 8.95 8.44
C MET A 47 -1.78 9.24 9.94
N LYS A 48 -2.15 10.47 10.32
CA LYS A 48 -2.41 10.79 11.74
C LYS A 48 -3.47 9.89 12.35
N ASP A 49 -4.49 9.54 11.58
CA ASP A 49 -5.53 8.59 12.00
C ASP A 49 -5.11 7.16 11.67
N ALA A 50 -4.86 6.40 12.71
CA ALA A 50 -4.48 5.00 12.61
C ALA A 50 -5.50 4.09 13.29
N TYR A 51 -5.35 2.81 13.03
CA TYR A 51 -6.07 1.74 13.73
C TYR A 51 -5.07 0.80 14.37
N LEU A 52 -5.28 0.53 15.65
CA LEU A 52 -4.60 -0.51 16.39
C LEU A 52 -5.44 -1.79 16.29
N VAL A 53 -4.89 -2.81 15.67
CA VAL A 53 -5.55 -4.11 15.48
C VAL A 53 -4.89 -5.11 16.41
N GLY A 54 -5.63 -5.56 17.42
CA GLY A 54 -5.17 -6.51 18.41
C GLY A 54 -4.99 -7.93 17.85
N PRO A 55 -4.30 -8.81 18.58
CA PRO A 55 -4.11 -10.21 18.18
C PRO A 55 -5.42 -10.99 18.05
N ASP A 56 -6.44 -10.59 18.80
CA ASP A 56 -7.81 -11.11 18.79
C ASP A 56 -8.68 -10.55 17.66
N GLY A 57 -8.14 -9.61 16.87
CA GLY A 57 -8.87 -8.91 15.81
C GLY A 57 -9.63 -7.67 16.28
N GLU A 58 -9.58 -7.32 17.57
CA GLU A 58 -10.12 -6.06 18.07
C GLU A 58 -9.48 -4.88 17.32
N LYS A 59 -10.31 -3.91 16.90
CA LYS A 59 -9.85 -2.74 16.17
C LYS A 59 -10.21 -1.47 16.93
N LYS A 60 -9.20 -0.68 17.27
CA LYS A 60 -9.32 0.61 17.95
C LYS A 60 -8.77 1.72 17.09
N GLN A 61 -9.48 2.82 17.00
CA GLN A 61 -8.95 4.05 16.40
C GLN A 61 -7.91 4.67 17.33
N ALA A 62 -6.81 5.15 16.79
CA ALA A 62 -5.73 5.79 17.52
C ALA A 62 -5.15 6.95 16.72
N LEU A 63 -4.79 8.03 17.40
CA LEU A 63 -4.14 9.19 16.81
C LEU A 63 -2.63 9.06 17.01
N ILE A 64 -1.87 9.10 15.91
CA ILE A 64 -0.42 9.17 15.93
C ILE A 64 0.00 10.62 16.17
N LEU A 65 0.71 10.87 17.27
CA LEU A 65 1.23 12.18 17.65
C LEU A 65 2.63 12.43 17.10
N ASP A 66 3.45 11.37 17.06
CA ASP A 66 4.82 11.43 16.53
C ASP A 66 5.21 10.11 15.88
N MET A 67 6.03 10.20 14.85
CA MET A 67 6.61 9.06 14.16
C MET A 67 8.02 9.40 13.68
N ARG A 68 8.97 8.51 13.94
CA ARG A 68 10.34 8.65 13.47
C ARG A 68 10.99 7.29 13.24
N GLU A 69 11.99 7.27 12.39
CA GLU A 69 12.84 6.11 12.24
C GLU A 69 13.99 6.13 13.24
N GLN A 70 14.26 4.99 13.86
CA GLN A 70 15.41 4.81 14.74
C GLN A 70 15.91 3.36 14.65
N ARG A 71 17.15 3.19 14.17
CA ARG A 71 17.86 1.89 14.13
C ARG A 71 17.04 0.77 13.45
N GLY A 72 16.40 1.10 12.32
CA GLY A 72 15.60 0.14 11.55
C GLY A 72 14.19 -0.14 12.09
N TYR A 73 13.79 0.55 13.15
CA TYR A 73 12.43 0.53 13.68
C TYR A 73 11.71 1.85 13.39
N ILE A 74 10.41 1.79 13.29
CA ILE A 74 9.58 2.98 13.38
C ILE A 74 9.20 3.16 14.85
N ILE A 75 9.50 4.32 15.41
CA ILE A 75 9.06 4.71 16.74
C ILE A 75 7.78 5.52 16.57
N LEU A 76 6.73 5.11 17.28
CA LEU A 76 5.42 5.75 17.26
C LEU A 76 5.04 6.23 18.65
N LYS A 77 4.41 7.40 18.71
CA LYS A 77 3.71 7.90 19.89
C LYS A 77 2.22 8.02 19.56
N PHE A 78 1.39 7.36 20.36
CA PHE A 78 -0.08 7.47 20.26
C PHE A 78 -0.65 8.37 21.34
N ALA A 79 -1.72 9.07 21.02
CA ALA A 79 -2.50 9.81 22.02
C ALA A 79 -3.12 8.85 23.03
N GLY A 80 -3.10 9.24 24.32
CA GLY A 80 -3.66 8.43 25.39
C GLY A 80 -2.81 7.24 25.84
N TYR A 81 -1.55 7.17 25.41
CA TYR A 81 -0.56 6.17 25.85
C TYR A 81 0.69 6.89 26.34
N ASP A 82 0.66 7.45 27.54
CA ASP A 82 1.69 8.39 28.03
C ASP A 82 2.74 7.73 28.92
N THR A 83 2.50 6.49 29.33
CA THR A 83 3.38 5.72 30.19
C THR A 83 3.85 4.43 29.51
N ILE A 84 4.99 3.88 29.97
CA ILE A 84 5.49 2.59 29.51
C ILE A 84 4.48 1.45 29.74
N GLY A 85 3.72 1.50 30.83
CA GLY A 85 2.71 0.50 31.16
C GLY A 85 1.54 0.51 30.18
N GLU A 86 1.06 1.68 29.78
CA GLU A 86 0.00 1.84 28.77
C GLU A 86 0.50 1.39 27.39
N ALA A 87 1.67 1.85 26.98
CA ALA A 87 2.27 1.46 25.71
C ALA A 87 2.58 -0.04 25.64
N GLY A 88 2.94 -0.65 26.77
CA GLY A 88 3.21 -2.08 26.88
C GLY A 88 2.01 -2.96 26.51
N ARG A 89 0.79 -2.47 26.72
CA ARG A 89 -0.46 -3.16 26.36
C ARG A 89 -0.64 -3.27 24.83
N LEU A 90 0.06 -2.44 24.06
CA LEU A 90 0.01 -2.45 22.61
C LEU A 90 0.96 -3.46 21.96
N LYS A 91 1.74 -4.19 22.74
CA LYS A 91 2.63 -5.23 22.20
C LYS A 91 1.82 -6.29 21.43
N LYS A 92 2.31 -6.66 20.23
CA LYS A 92 1.67 -7.54 19.25
C LYS A 92 0.46 -6.93 18.52
N TYR A 93 0.13 -5.68 18.78
CA TYR A 93 -0.85 -4.98 17.95
C TYR A 93 -0.25 -4.62 16.60
N LYS A 94 -1.04 -4.76 15.54
CA LYS A 94 -0.71 -4.26 14.22
C LYS A 94 -1.21 -2.84 14.09
N VAL A 95 -0.41 -2.00 13.47
CA VAL A 95 -0.78 -0.62 13.15
C VAL A 95 -1.21 -0.57 11.70
N ALA A 96 -2.43 -0.09 11.45
CA ALA A 96 -2.97 0.13 10.13
C ALA A 96 -3.44 1.58 9.98
N CYS A 97 -3.47 2.08 8.77
CA CYS A 97 -4.03 3.39 8.44
C CYS A 97 -4.88 3.32 7.18
N ASN A 98 -5.70 4.33 6.97
CA ASN A 98 -6.40 4.49 5.71
C ASN A 98 -5.39 4.69 4.59
N ARG A 99 -5.67 4.12 3.42
CA ARG A 99 -4.85 4.36 2.23
C ARG A 99 -4.90 5.84 1.88
N PRO A 100 -3.74 6.54 1.77
CA PRO A 100 -3.73 7.91 1.33
C PRO A 100 -4.28 8.01 -0.10
N PRO A 101 -4.96 9.12 -0.44
CA PRO A 101 -5.41 9.31 -1.81
C PRO A 101 -4.20 9.38 -2.75
N LEU A 102 -4.27 8.65 -3.85
CA LEU A 102 -3.24 8.68 -4.87
C LEU A 102 -3.51 9.81 -5.88
N PRO A 103 -2.46 10.40 -6.48
CA PRO A 103 -2.61 11.32 -7.61
C PRO A 103 -3.38 10.67 -8.76
N LYS A 104 -4.08 11.49 -9.56
CA LYS A 104 -4.82 11.00 -10.73
C LYS A 104 -3.91 10.17 -11.67
N GLY A 105 -4.32 8.94 -11.94
CA GLY A 105 -3.59 7.98 -12.78
C GLY A 105 -2.50 7.20 -12.06
N ALA A 106 -2.38 7.32 -10.74
CA ALA A 106 -1.59 6.43 -9.92
C ALA A 106 -2.50 5.37 -9.27
N TYR A 107 -1.98 4.18 -9.07
CA TYR A 107 -2.72 3.03 -8.54
C TYR A 107 -1.83 2.25 -7.57
N TYR A 108 -2.42 1.68 -6.54
CA TYR A 108 -1.70 0.74 -5.69
C TYR A 108 -1.46 -0.57 -6.43
N VAL A 109 -0.25 -1.10 -6.36
CA VAL A 109 0.13 -2.38 -6.98
C VAL A 109 -0.88 -3.49 -6.62
N ARG A 110 -1.27 -3.57 -5.35
CA ARG A 110 -2.26 -4.55 -4.87
C ARG A 110 -3.61 -4.46 -5.61
N ASP A 111 -4.03 -3.27 -6.01
CA ASP A 111 -5.31 -3.07 -6.68
C ASP A 111 -5.22 -3.46 -8.16
N LEU A 112 -4.04 -3.38 -8.75
CA LEU A 112 -3.75 -3.80 -10.12
C LEU A 112 -3.53 -5.32 -10.26
N MET A 113 -3.01 -5.96 -9.22
CA MET A 113 -2.75 -7.41 -9.25
C MET A 113 -4.02 -8.22 -9.52
N GLY A 114 -3.92 -9.16 -10.44
CA GLY A 114 -5.03 -10.00 -10.89
C GLY A 114 -6.06 -9.30 -11.78
N MET A 115 -5.83 -8.02 -12.15
CA MET A 115 -6.71 -7.27 -13.03
C MET A 115 -6.68 -7.85 -14.44
N GLU A 116 -7.85 -7.96 -15.09
CA GLU A 116 -7.95 -8.39 -16.47
C GLU A 116 -7.57 -7.27 -17.42
N VAL A 117 -6.69 -7.58 -18.37
CA VAL A 117 -6.17 -6.60 -19.32
C VAL A 117 -6.72 -6.87 -20.71
N PHE A 118 -7.17 -5.81 -21.34
CA PHE A 118 -7.73 -5.80 -22.69
C PHE A 118 -6.99 -4.77 -23.55
N THR A 119 -6.97 -5.02 -24.86
CA THR A 119 -6.63 -4.02 -25.88
C THR A 119 -7.80 -3.78 -26.78
N LYS A 120 -7.87 -2.59 -27.40
CA LYS A 120 -8.89 -2.26 -28.38
C LYS A 120 -8.28 -2.39 -29.77
N ASP A 121 -8.87 -3.24 -30.60
CA ASP A 121 -8.55 -3.36 -32.01
C ASP A 121 -9.77 -3.02 -32.89
N LYS A 122 -9.63 -3.20 -34.20
CA LYS A 122 -10.69 -2.90 -35.18
C LYS A 122 -11.96 -3.75 -34.99
N THR A 123 -11.85 -4.89 -34.28
CA THR A 123 -12.95 -5.83 -34.02
C THR A 123 -13.59 -5.64 -32.66
N GLY A 124 -12.99 -4.81 -31.79
CA GLY A 124 -13.50 -4.52 -30.46
C GLY A 124 -12.45 -4.71 -29.36
N LEU A 125 -12.92 -5.13 -28.17
CA LEU A 125 -12.04 -5.40 -27.02
C LEU A 125 -11.53 -6.84 -27.09
N ARG A 126 -10.20 -7.00 -27.21
CA ARG A 126 -9.50 -8.28 -27.15
C ARG A 126 -8.82 -8.45 -25.80
N ARG A 127 -9.08 -9.56 -25.11
CA ARG A 127 -8.44 -9.90 -23.86
C ARG A 127 -6.99 -10.31 -24.08
N LEU A 128 -6.10 -9.81 -23.23
CA LEU A 128 -4.65 -10.11 -23.26
C LEU A 128 -4.22 -11.05 -22.14
N GLY A 129 -4.94 -11.06 -21.02
CA GLY A 129 -4.61 -11.87 -19.85
C GLY A 129 -4.88 -11.16 -18.55
N LYS A 130 -4.14 -11.54 -17.50
CA LYS A 130 -4.21 -10.90 -16.17
C LYS A 130 -2.84 -10.39 -15.76
N ILE A 131 -2.81 -9.30 -15.00
CA ILE A 131 -1.59 -8.83 -14.34
C ILE A 131 -1.21 -9.84 -13.26
N VAL A 132 -0.06 -10.48 -13.41
CA VAL A 132 0.46 -11.47 -12.47
C VAL A 132 1.64 -10.95 -11.66
N ASP A 133 2.33 -9.92 -12.16
CA ASP A 133 3.43 -9.27 -11.45
C ASP A 133 3.61 -7.82 -11.93
N ILE A 134 4.23 -7.00 -11.10
CA ILE A 134 4.58 -5.60 -11.40
C ILE A 134 5.94 -5.32 -10.80
N PHE A 135 6.89 -4.86 -11.63
CA PHE A 135 8.21 -4.48 -11.16
C PHE A 135 8.68 -3.17 -11.79
N GLY A 136 9.46 -2.41 -11.01
CA GLY A 136 10.03 -1.15 -11.47
C GLY A 136 11.38 -1.34 -12.14
N THR A 137 11.62 -0.62 -13.25
CA THR A 137 12.92 -0.57 -13.94
C THR A 137 13.72 0.69 -13.66
N GLY A 138 13.27 1.52 -12.71
CA GLY A 138 13.84 2.83 -12.41
C GLY A 138 13.33 3.95 -13.32
N ALA A 139 12.99 3.65 -14.58
CA ALA A 139 12.39 4.60 -15.51
C ALA A 139 10.86 4.47 -15.56
N ASN A 140 10.34 3.25 -15.54
CA ASN A 140 8.90 2.95 -15.60
C ASN A 140 8.62 1.62 -14.90
N ASP A 141 7.37 1.43 -14.45
CA ASP A 141 6.89 0.13 -14.02
C ASP A 141 6.61 -0.75 -15.25
N ILE A 142 6.81 -2.05 -15.09
CA ILE A 142 6.48 -3.07 -16.08
C ILE A 142 5.37 -3.95 -15.50
N TYR A 143 4.27 -4.08 -16.24
CA TYR A 143 3.20 -5.01 -15.91
C TYR A 143 3.45 -6.34 -16.63
N VAL A 144 3.54 -7.42 -15.86
CA VAL A 144 3.62 -8.79 -16.42
C VAL A 144 2.19 -9.28 -16.61
N ILE A 145 1.77 -9.35 -17.88
CA ILE A 145 0.42 -9.80 -18.24
C ILE A 145 0.53 -11.22 -18.76
N LYS A 146 -0.20 -12.15 -18.14
CA LYS A 146 -0.15 -13.56 -18.50
C LYS A 146 -1.50 -14.12 -18.89
N GLU A 147 -1.50 -14.88 -19.99
CA GLU A 147 -2.63 -15.71 -20.42
C GLU A 147 -2.14 -17.09 -20.85
N LYS A 148 -2.51 -18.13 -20.11
CA LYS A 148 -2.02 -19.50 -20.29
C LYS A 148 -0.48 -19.54 -20.34
N THR A 149 0.10 -19.83 -21.52
CA THR A 149 1.56 -19.89 -21.76
C THR A 149 2.13 -18.59 -22.33
N LYS A 150 1.28 -17.63 -22.71
CA LYS A 150 1.74 -16.34 -23.25
C LYS A 150 1.97 -15.35 -22.12
N GLU A 151 3.10 -14.65 -22.20
CA GLU A 151 3.48 -13.59 -21.28
C GLU A 151 3.82 -12.33 -22.07
N ILE A 152 3.31 -11.19 -21.60
CA ILE A 152 3.54 -9.87 -22.19
C ILE A 152 4.14 -8.98 -21.09
N LEU A 153 5.30 -8.41 -21.37
CA LEU A 153 5.91 -7.37 -20.54
C LEU A 153 5.47 -6.00 -21.06
N PHE A 154 4.56 -5.35 -20.35
CA PHE A 154 3.93 -4.11 -20.79
C PHE A 154 4.46 -2.92 -19.97
N PRO A 155 5.07 -1.90 -20.61
CA PRO A 155 5.50 -0.70 -19.91
C PRO A 155 4.29 0.16 -19.49
N ALA A 156 4.18 0.48 -18.19
CA ALA A 156 3.09 1.23 -17.59
C ALA A 156 3.15 2.74 -17.90
N LEU A 157 3.23 3.09 -19.19
CA LEU A 157 3.25 4.47 -19.64
C LEU A 157 1.83 5.05 -19.67
N LYS A 158 1.63 6.25 -19.12
CA LYS A 158 0.32 6.93 -19.12
C LYS A 158 -0.35 7.02 -20.50
N ARG A 159 0.44 7.17 -21.56
CA ARG A 159 -0.08 7.24 -22.94
C ARG A 159 -0.65 5.90 -23.44
N LEU A 160 -0.14 4.79 -22.90
CA LEU A 160 -0.53 3.43 -23.30
C LEU A 160 -1.65 2.86 -22.43
N VAL A 161 -1.80 3.30 -21.18
CA VAL A 161 -2.90 2.90 -20.30
C VAL A 161 -4.07 3.84 -20.55
N LYS A 162 -5.15 3.31 -21.15
CA LYS A 162 -6.32 4.11 -21.54
C LYS A 162 -7.38 4.19 -20.47
N GLU A 163 -7.65 3.07 -19.81
CA GLU A 163 -8.68 2.97 -18.80
C GLU A 163 -8.26 1.99 -17.70
N VAL A 164 -8.52 2.34 -16.46
CA VAL A 164 -8.37 1.45 -15.32
C VAL A 164 -9.64 1.52 -14.46
N ASP A 165 -10.38 0.45 -14.42
CA ASP A 165 -11.57 0.28 -13.58
C ASP A 165 -11.25 -0.69 -12.44
N ILE A 166 -10.94 -0.13 -11.27
CA ILE A 166 -10.57 -0.89 -10.07
C ILE A 166 -11.74 -1.78 -9.59
N ASN A 167 -12.97 -1.27 -9.69
CA ASN A 167 -14.15 -1.98 -9.20
C ASN A 167 -14.47 -3.22 -10.06
N LYS A 168 -14.33 -3.07 -11.37
CA LYS A 168 -14.55 -4.17 -12.33
C LYS A 168 -13.32 -5.03 -12.54
N LYS A 169 -12.19 -4.69 -11.89
CA LYS A 169 -10.91 -5.37 -12.09
C LYS A 169 -10.51 -5.46 -13.56
N ARG A 170 -10.67 -4.38 -14.30
CA ARG A 170 -10.44 -4.30 -15.74
C ARG A 170 -9.52 -3.14 -16.09
N MET A 171 -8.58 -3.39 -17.00
CA MET A 171 -7.68 -2.40 -17.58
C MET A 171 -7.74 -2.47 -19.11
N ILE A 172 -7.75 -1.32 -19.79
CA ILE A 172 -7.65 -1.22 -21.24
C ILE A 172 -6.34 -0.52 -21.58
N ILE A 173 -5.56 -1.15 -22.45
CA ILE A 173 -4.26 -0.64 -22.89
C ILE A 173 -4.16 -0.59 -24.41
N ASP A 174 -3.30 0.29 -24.91
CA ASP A 174 -2.81 0.23 -26.28
C ASP A 174 -1.53 -0.59 -26.31
N LEU A 175 -1.54 -1.69 -27.07
CA LEU A 175 -0.32 -2.46 -27.30
C LEU A 175 0.55 -1.74 -28.33
N PRO A 176 1.82 -1.43 -28.02
CA PRO A 176 2.79 -0.99 -29.02
C PRO A 176 2.97 -2.07 -30.12
N GLU A 177 3.19 -1.64 -31.34
CA GLU A 177 3.53 -2.58 -32.42
C GLU A 177 4.83 -3.32 -32.06
N GLY A 178 4.79 -4.64 -32.11
CA GLY A 178 5.96 -5.51 -31.85
C GLY A 178 6.00 -6.19 -30.48
N ILE A 179 4.92 -6.08 -29.68
CA ILE A 179 4.76 -6.83 -28.41
C ILE A 179 3.69 -7.93 -28.57
#